data_9246b00f1447af4bb7fe92bf4be58807
#
_entry.id   9246b00f1447af4bb7fe92bf4be58807
#
_cell.length_a   1.000
_cell.length_b   1.000
_cell.length_c   1.000
_cell.angle_alpha   90.00
_cell.angle_beta   90.00
_cell.angle_gamma   90.00
#
_symmetry.space_group_name_H-M   'P 1'
#
loop_
_entity.id
_entity.type
_entity.pdbx_description
1 polymer ?
#
loop_
_entity_poly.entity_id
_entity_poly.type
_entity_poly.pdbx_seq_one_letter_code
_entity_poly.pdbx_strand_id
1 'polypeptide(L)'
;MDPGCCLPTHADTYARFVKYYNITDMNTVHRAIFFLKDWESGHIFEIDGVPQTQWRAGDYYVWRNDTEHLAANVGKTPRYSLQITGVIE
;
A
#
# COMPACT_ATOMS: atom_id res chain seq x y z
N MET A 1 -10.86 2.13 -1.12
CA MET A 1 -11.36 0.98 -0.34
C MET A 1 -12.64 1.38 0.36
N ASP A 2 -13.71 0.70 0.03
CA ASP A 2 -15.02 0.99 0.61
C ASP A 2 -15.15 0.45 2.04
N PRO A 3 -16.09 1.00 2.84
CA PRO A 3 -16.41 0.42 4.14
C PRO A 3 -16.76 -1.07 4.03
N GLY A 4 -16.23 -1.86 4.96
CA GLY A 4 -16.42 -3.31 4.99
C GLY A 4 -15.39 -4.11 4.20
N CYS A 5 -14.52 -3.47 3.45
CA CYS A 5 -13.45 -4.15 2.72
C CYS A 5 -12.25 -4.43 3.63
N CYS A 6 -11.63 -5.59 3.42
CA CYS A 6 -10.43 -5.99 4.14
C CYS A 6 -9.45 -6.65 3.18
N LEU A 7 -8.19 -6.26 3.28
CA LEU A 7 -7.08 -6.90 2.60
C LEU A 7 -6.13 -7.44 3.68
N PRO A 8 -6.12 -8.76 3.93
CA PRO A 8 -5.30 -9.35 4.99
C PRO A 8 -3.81 -9.12 4.77
N THR A 9 -3.03 -9.34 5.83
CA THR A 9 -1.57 -9.24 5.75
C THR A 9 -1.02 -10.11 4.63
N HIS A 10 -0.26 -9.51 3.74
CA HIS A 10 0.32 -10.17 2.58
C HIS A 10 1.55 -9.40 2.09
N ALA A 11 2.35 -10.07 1.27
CA ALA A 11 3.37 -9.43 0.46
C ALA A 11 3.03 -9.66 -1.01
N ASP A 12 3.17 -8.64 -1.84
CA ASP A 12 2.88 -8.75 -3.25
C ASP A 12 3.99 -9.50 -3.98
N THR A 13 3.66 -10.27 -5.02
CA THR A 13 4.65 -11.02 -5.79
C THR A 13 5.29 -10.22 -6.92
N TYR A 14 4.57 -9.24 -7.45
CA TYR A 14 4.99 -8.40 -8.59
C TYR A 14 5.36 -9.19 -9.85
N ALA A 15 4.88 -10.42 -10.00
CA ALA A 15 5.29 -11.31 -11.08
C ALA A 15 5.07 -10.71 -12.48
N ARG A 16 3.92 -10.06 -12.70
CA ARG A 16 3.61 -9.42 -13.99
C ARG A 16 4.51 -8.21 -14.27
N PHE A 17 4.73 -7.39 -13.26
CA PHE A 17 5.58 -6.21 -13.36
C PHE A 17 7.01 -6.60 -13.73
N VAL A 18 7.57 -7.56 -13.01
CA VAL A 18 8.93 -8.06 -13.23
C VAL A 18 9.11 -8.64 -14.62
N LYS A 19 8.13 -9.44 -15.07
CA LYS A 19 8.14 -10.03 -16.41
C LYS A 19 8.03 -8.99 -17.50
N TYR A 20 7.10 -8.06 -17.37
CA TYR A 20 6.82 -7.03 -18.38
C TYR A 20 8.01 -6.10 -18.60
N TYR A 21 8.68 -5.69 -17.53
CA TYR A 21 9.81 -4.76 -17.60
C TYR A 21 11.18 -5.42 -17.56
N ASN A 22 11.24 -6.76 -17.60
CA ASN A 22 12.49 -7.52 -17.56
C ASN A 22 13.36 -7.19 -16.35
N ILE A 23 12.75 -7.08 -15.17
CA ILE A 23 13.46 -6.78 -13.93
C ILE A 23 14.26 -8.01 -13.51
N THR A 24 15.56 -7.85 -13.32
CA THR A 24 16.47 -8.90 -12.89
C THR A 24 16.77 -8.90 -11.41
N ASP A 25 16.66 -7.74 -10.76
CA ASP A 25 16.89 -7.58 -9.32
C ASP A 25 15.60 -7.18 -8.63
N MET A 26 14.98 -8.12 -7.95
CA MET A 26 13.74 -7.90 -7.20
C MET A 26 13.88 -6.87 -6.08
N ASN A 27 15.09 -6.68 -5.56
CA ASN A 27 15.32 -5.72 -4.48
C ASN A 27 15.14 -4.26 -4.94
N THR A 28 15.10 -4.01 -6.24
CA THR A 28 14.83 -2.67 -6.78
C THR A 28 13.34 -2.36 -6.88
N VAL A 29 12.48 -3.37 -6.80
CA VAL A 29 11.03 -3.19 -6.94
C VAL A 29 10.45 -2.64 -5.63
N HIS A 30 9.77 -1.51 -5.75
CA HIS A 30 9.13 -0.82 -4.63
C HIS A 30 7.68 -0.48 -4.98
N ARG A 31 6.88 -0.34 -3.97
CA ARG A 31 5.52 0.17 -4.10
C ARG A 31 5.36 1.42 -3.24
N ALA A 32 4.64 2.38 -3.75
CA ALA A 32 4.25 3.58 -3.02
C ALA A 32 2.72 3.66 -2.94
N ILE A 33 2.22 4.12 -1.81
CA ILE A 33 0.82 4.48 -1.65
C ILE A 33 0.73 5.97 -1.33
N PHE A 34 -0.12 6.67 -2.06
CA PHE A 34 -0.43 8.07 -1.83
C PHE A 34 -1.87 8.17 -1.33
N PHE A 35 -2.08 8.81 -0.19
CA PHE A 35 -3.43 9.03 0.33
C PHE A 35 -4.03 10.28 -0.30
N LEU A 36 -5.19 10.11 -0.91
CA LEU A 36 -5.87 11.19 -1.64
C LEU A 36 -6.81 11.99 -0.75
N LYS A 37 -7.10 11.47 0.46
CA LYS A 37 -7.89 12.13 1.49
C LYS A 37 -7.31 11.88 2.86
N ASP A 38 -7.65 12.74 3.81
CA ASP A 38 -7.25 12.61 5.21
C ASP A 38 -7.75 11.31 5.81
N TRP A 39 -7.00 10.80 6.78
CA TRP A 39 -7.40 9.64 7.55
C TRP A 39 -8.71 9.90 8.30
N GLU A 40 -9.56 8.88 8.35
CA GLU A 40 -10.81 8.89 9.11
C GLU A 40 -10.92 7.63 9.96
N SER A 41 -11.69 7.71 11.05
CA SER A 41 -11.86 6.58 11.97
C SER A 41 -12.33 5.33 11.24
N GLY A 42 -11.69 4.20 11.54
CA GLY A 42 -11.98 2.92 10.91
C GLY A 42 -11.11 2.60 9.71
N HIS A 43 -10.32 3.55 9.21
CA HIS A 43 -9.32 3.28 8.20
C HIS A 43 -8.10 2.62 8.84
N ILE A 44 -7.78 1.40 8.43
CA ILE A 44 -6.68 0.60 8.98
C ILE A 44 -5.67 0.35 7.87
N PHE A 45 -4.42 0.64 8.17
CA PHE A 45 -3.30 0.34 7.30
C PHE A 45 -2.07 0.03 8.14
N GLU A 46 -1.44 -1.11 7.89
CA GLU A 46 -0.21 -1.51 8.56
C GLU A 46 0.87 -1.85 7.53
N ILE A 47 2.08 -1.41 7.80
CA ILE A 47 3.27 -1.76 7.03
C ILE A 47 4.23 -2.44 7.99
N ASP A 48 4.64 -3.67 7.66
CA ASP A 48 5.59 -4.46 8.47
C ASP A 48 5.15 -4.57 9.94
N GLY A 49 3.85 -4.76 10.16
CA GLY A 49 3.25 -4.87 11.49
C GLY A 49 3.08 -3.55 12.22
N VAL A 50 3.42 -2.42 11.61
CA VAL A 50 3.32 -1.09 12.25
C VAL A 50 2.08 -0.36 11.73
N PRO A 51 1.10 -0.05 12.61
CA PRO A 51 -0.07 0.71 12.19
C PRO A 51 0.29 2.12 11.73
N GLN A 52 -0.33 2.54 10.64
CA GLN A 52 -0.23 3.90 10.11
C GLN A 52 -1.60 4.57 10.24
N THR A 53 -1.65 5.72 10.89
CA THR A 53 -2.88 6.47 11.10
C THR A 53 -2.62 7.97 10.99
N GLN A 54 -3.69 8.77 11.03
CA GLN A 54 -3.60 10.22 11.07
C GLN A 54 -2.93 10.83 9.84
N TRP A 55 -2.90 10.11 8.72
CA TRP A 55 -2.35 10.68 7.49
C TRP A 55 -3.22 11.82 6.96
N ARG A 56 -2.60 12.71 6.23
CA ARG A 56 -3.27 13.79 5.51
C ARG A 56 -3.22 13.53 4.01
N ALA A 57 -4.16 14.11 3.29
CA ALA A 57 -4.15 14.07 1.83
C ALA A 57 -2.78 14.52 1.29
N GLY A 58 -2.20 13.73 0.41
CA GLY A 58 -0.85 13.95 -0.13
C GLY A 58 0.27 13.23 0.60
N ASP A 59 0.02 12.71 1.79
CA ASP A 59 1.00 11.86 2.48
C ASP A 59 1.18 10.56 1.72
N TYR A 60 2.37 9.96 1.85
CA TYR A 60 2.68 8.73 1.16
C TYR A 60 3.62 7.85 1.98
N TYR A 61 3.60 6.54 1.68
CA TYR A 61 4.55 5.56 2.18
C TYR A 61 5.13 4.76 1.03
N VAL A 62 6.41 4.39 1.15
CA VAL A 62 7.10 3.56 0.17
C VAL A 62 7.64 2.32 0.87
N TRP A 63 7.47 1.14 0.26
CA TRP A 63 8.01 -0.10 0.81
C TRP A 63 8.60 -0.97 -0.27
N ARG A 64 9.48 -1.88 0.16
CA ARG A 64 10.13 -2.83 -0.73
C ARG A 64 9.20 -4.00 -1.06
N ASN A 65 9.58 -4.74 -2.09
CA ASN A 65 8.82 -5.86 -2.64
C ASN A 65 8.44 -6.95 -1.64
N ASP A 66 9.27 -7.17 -0.62
CA ASP A 66 9.10 -8.23 0.38
C ASP A 66 8.38 -7.77 1.65
N THR A 67 7.92 -6.54 1.68
CA THR A 67 7.29 -5.96 2.87
C THR A 67 5.85 -6.43 2.99
N GLU A 68 5.50 -7.01 4.12
CA GLU A 68 4.13 -7.37 4.44
C GLU A 68 3.32 -6.14 4.82
N HIS A 69 2.08 -6.11 4.37
CA HIS A 69 1.16 -5.02 4.66
C HIS A 69 -0.27 -5.52 4.69
N LEU A 70 -1.13 -4.79 5.38
CA LEU A 70 -2.57 -5.05 5.41
C LEU A 70 -3.34 -3.74 5.34
N ALA A 71 -4.59 -3.83 4.89
CA ALA A 71 -5.50 -2.71 4.89
C ALA A 71 -6.93 -3.18 5.16
N ALA A 72 -7.68 -2.37 5.87
CA ALA A 72 -9.11 -2.62 6.10
C ALA A 72 -9.81 -1.28 6.27
N ASN A 73 -11.10 -1.29 6.01
CA ASN A 73 -11.96 -0.16 6.29
C ASN A 73 -13.18 -0.63 7.08
N VAL A 74 -13.14 -0.41 8.38
CA VAL A 74 -14.24 -0.74 9.29
C VAL A 74 -15.02 0.52 9.69
N GLY A 75 -14.73 1.63 9.03
CA GLY A 75 -15.40 2.92 9.24
C GLY A 75 -16.64 3.08 8.38
N LYS A 76 -17.05 4.33 8.22
CA LYS A 76 -18.27 4.70 7.49
C LYS A 76 -18.00 5.41 6.18
N THR A 77 -16.77 5.82 5.93
CA THR A 77 -16.37 6.59 4.75
C THR A 77 -15.39 5.81 3.89
N PRO A 78 -15.43 5.94 2.55
CA PRO A 78 -14.45 5.31 1.70
C PRO A 78 -13.05 5.91 1.91
N ARG A 79 -12.03 5.06 1.77
CA ARG A 79 -10.63 5.48 1.73
C ARG A 79 -10.17 5.54 0.27
N TYR A 80 -9.66 6.68 -0.13
CA TYR A 80 -9.12 6.87 -1.48
C TYR A 80 -7.61 6.95 -1.45
N SER A 81 -6.97 6.12 -2.25
CA SER A 81 -5.50 6.08 -2.37
C SER A 81 -5.09 5.73 -3.78
N LEU A 82 -3.86 6.09 -4.13
CA LEU A 82 -3.21 5.72 -5.38
C LEU A 82 -1.97 4.89 -5.07
N GLN A 83 -1.87 3.71 -5.66
CA GLN A 83 -0.69 2.86 -5.52
C GLN A 83 0.12 2.85 -6.80
N ILE A 84 1.42 2.97 -6.68
CA ILE A 84 2.36 2.96 -7.79
C ILE A 84 3.43 1.91 -7.51
N THR A 85 3.71 1.08 -8.50
CA THR A 85 4.84 0.14 -8.47
C THR A 85 5.95 0.70 -9.35
N GLY A 86 7.18 0.68 -8.85
CA GLY A 86 8.32 1.23 -9.58
C GLY A 86 9.63 0.59 -9.18
N VAL A 87 10.69 1.04 -9.82
CA VAL A 87 12.06 0.59 -9.58
C VAL A 87 12.85 1.74 -8.98
N ILE A 88 13.53 1.45 -7.87
CA ILE A 88 14.47 2.39 -7.23
C ILE A 88 15.85 1.71 -7.28
N GLU A 89 16.72 2.27 -8.06
CA GLU A 89 18.08 1.77 -8.26
C GLU A 89 19.07 2.34 -7.24
#